data_2fac1e49e8b8bdfff16ce5dd86e5a505
#
_entry.id   2fac1e49e8b8bdfff16ce5dd86e5a505
#
_cell.length_a   1.000
_cell.length_b   1.000
_cell.length_c   1.000
_cell.angle_alpha   90.00
_cell.angle_beta   90.00
_cell.angle_gamma   90.00
#
_symmetry.space_group_name_H-M   'P 1'
#
loop_
_entity.id
_entity.type
_entity.pdbx_description
1 polymer ?
#
loop_
_entity_poly.entity_id
_entity_poly.type
_entity_poly.pdbx_seq_one_letter_code
_entity_poly.pdbx_strand_id
1 'polypeptide(L)'
;MLVRLACCVALANLMLMPQGAYAQNCAEEISKLMSKDTEKLTTRYQRITKQIQEKGANPKLLAEECRIARQLGPRLEDQLAAMKQSGCVKDPQMGYMIADIVRGHEDDLALARKATSRSECR
;
A
#
# COMPACT_ATOMS: atom_id res chain seq x y z
N MET A 1 45.99 -29.75 19.80
CA MET A 1 45.23 -29.99 18.55
C MET A 1 43.73 -30.07 18.75
N LEU A 2 43.15 -29.31 19.69
CA LEU A 2 41.71 -29.39 20.03
C LEU A 2 40.94 -28.04 19.96
N VAL A 3 41.55 -27.03 19.31
CA VAL A 3 40.97 -25.67 19.28
C VAL A 3 40.36 -25.29 17.89
N ARG A 4 40.48 -26.15 16.88
CA ARG A 4 40.02 -25.82 15.51
C ARG A 4 38.65 -26.34 15.12
N LEU A 5 37.94 -27.03 16.00
CA LEU A 5 36.59 -27.60 15.70
C LEU A 5 35.42 -26.77 16.23
N ALA A 6 35.69 -25.78 17.08
CA ALA A 6 34.60 -24.97 17.68
C ALA A 6 34.11 -23.80 16.80
N CYS A 7 34.89 -23.35 15.82
CA CYS A 7 34.53 -22.22 14.98
C CYS A 7 33.56 -22.54 13.82
N CYS A 8 33.51 -23.80 13.38
CA CYS A 8 32.66 -24.16 12.24
C CYS A 8 31.18 -24.41 12.61
N VAL A 9 30.92 -24.69 13.90
CA VAL A 9 29.51 -24.94 14.36
C VAL A 9 28.72 -23.64 14.59
N ALA A 10 29.45 -22.55 14.91
CA ALA A 10 28.78 -21.26 15.14
C ALA A 10 28.35 -20.56 13.85
N LEU A 11 29.00 -20.82 12.72
CA LEU A 11 28.67 -20.24 11.42
C LEU A 11 27.52 -20.99 10.71
N ALA A 12 27.30 -22.26 11.04
CA ALA A 12 26.21 -23.04 10.45
C ALA A 12 24.82 -22.68 11.02
N ASN A 13 24.77 -22.14 12.25
CA ASN A 13 23.53 -21.72 12.88
C ASN A 13 23.00 -20.36 12.40
N LEU A 14 23.84 -19.54 11.75
CA LEU A 14 23.40 -18.26 11.16
C LEU A 14 22.73 -18.41 9.79
N MET A 15 22.87 -19.57 9.14
CA MET A 15 22.26 -19.84 7.85
C MET A 15 20.91 -20.56 7.92
N LEU A 16 20.44 -20.89 9.12
CA LEU A 16 19.17 -21.59 9.36
C LEU A 16 18.06 -20.69 9.88
N MET A 17 18.13 -19.35 9.68
CA MET A 17 16.94 -18.53 9.82
C MET A 17 16.00 -18.84 8.66
N PRO A 18 14.79 -19.38 8.94
CA PRO A 18 13.84 -19.69 7.87
C PRO A 18 13.48 -18.39 7.14
N GLN A 19 13.87 -18.28 5.88
CA GLN A 19 13.49 -17.15 5.00
C GLN A 19 11.98 -16.93 4.96
N GLY A 20 11.16 -17.95 5.28
CA GLY A 20 9.72 -17.87 5.42
C GLY A 20 9.22 -16.99 6.55
N ALA A 21 10.00 -16.76 7.63
CA ALA A 21 9.61 -15.87 8.74
C ALA A 21 9.64 -14.39 8.33
N TYR A 22 10.55 -13.98 7.46
CA TYR A 22 10.64 -12.61 6.93
C TYR A 22 9.46 -12.27 6.01
N ALA A 23 9.11 -13.18 5.10
CA ALA A 23 7.98 -13.02 4.19
C ALA A 23 6.64 -12.96 4.94
N GLN A 24 6.46 -13.78 5.99
CA GLN A 24 5.27 -13.76 6.85
C GLN A 24 5.15 -12.44 7.62
N ASN A 25 6.25 -11.92 8.16
CA ASN A 25 6.26 -10.64 8.88
C ASN A 25 5.89 -9.48 7.97
N CYS A 26 6.38 -9.43 6.75
CA CYS A 26 6.03 -8.39 5.78
C CYS A 26 4.57 -8.48 5.33
N ALA A 27 4.05 -9.68 5.05
CA ALA A 27 2.65 -9.86 4.69
C ALA A 27 1.71 -9.40 5.82
N GLU A 28 2.01 -9.74 7.06
CA GLU A 28 1.25 -9.32 8.23
C GLU A 28 1.36 -7.81 8.47
N GLU A 29 2.55 -7.24 8.36
CA GLU A 29 2.79 -5.82 8.54
C GLU A 29 2.03 -4.99 7.49
N ILE A 30 2.13 -5.35 6.21
CA ILE A 30 1.40 -4.68 5.13
C ILE A 30 -0.11 -4.83 5.32
N SER A 31 -0.60 -6.01 5.72
CA SER A 31 -2.02 -6.22 6.02
C SER A 31 -2.53 -5.32 7.14
N LYS A 32 -1.72 -5.09 8.18
CA LYS A 32 -2.06 -4.17 9.26
C LYS A 32 -2.09 -2.71 8.82
N LEU A 33 -1.24 -2.33 7.87
CA LEU A 33 -1.19 -0.98 7.32
C LEU A 33 -2.37 -0.69 6.39
N MET A 34 -2.98 -1.72 5.78
CA MET A 34 -4.13 -1.60 4.88
C MET A 34 -5.43 -1.50 5.70
N SER A 35 -5.90 -0.28 5.92
CA SER A 35 -7.14 -0.02 6.64
C SER A 35 -8.37 -0.43 5.82
N LYS A 36 -9.30 -1.17 6.46
CA LYS A 36 -10.61 -1.50 5.86
C LYS A 36 -11.43 -0.26 5.49
N ASP A 37 -11.30 0.82 6.24
CA ASP A 37 -12.02 2.05 5.95
C ASP A 37 -11.46 2.75 4.71
N THR A 38 -10.14 2.72 4.53
CA THR A 38 -9.50 3.20 3.30
C THR A 38 -9.91 2.37 2.09
N GLU A 39 -9.97 1.04 2.24
CA GLU A 39 -10.43 0.13 1.18
C GLU A 39 -11.87 0.43 0.76
N LYS A 40 -12.76 0.65 1.73
CA LYS A 40 -14.16 1.05 1.44
C LYS A 40 -14.24 2.37 0.69
N LEU A 41 -13.45 3.36 1.11
CA LEU A 41 -13.39 4.66 0.42
C LEU A 41 -12.85 4.52 -1.00
N THR A 42 -11.81 3.72 -1.20
CA THR A 42 -11.24 3.45 -2.52
C THR A 42 -12.28 2.78 -3.43
N THR A 43 -12.99 1.77 -2.93
CA THR A 43 -14.06 1.09 -3.68
C THR A 43 -15.17 2.04 -4.07
N ARG A 44 -15.60 2.91 -3.16
CA ARG A 44 -16.61 3.94 -3.44
C ARG A 44 -16.12 4.94 -4.48
N TYR A 45 -14.89 5.39 -4.35
CA TYR A 45 -14.26 6.31 -5.29
C TYR A 45 -14.23 5.73 -6.71
N GLN A 46 -13.76 4.50 -6.86
CA GLN A 46 -13.73 3.79 -8.15
C GLN A 46 -15.12 3.63 -8.75
N ARG A 47 -16.13 3.32 -7.93
CA ARG A 47 -17.53 3.21 -8.39
C ARG A 47 -18.06 4.53 -8.94
N ILE A 48 -17.80 5.63 -8.25
CA ILE A 48 -18.27 6.97 -8.69
C ILE A 48 -17.52 7.39 -9.94
N THR A 49 -16.22 7.19 -10.01
CA THR A 49 -15.42 7.47 -11.21
C THR A 49 -15.96 6.70 -12.41
N LYS A 50 -16.28 5.42 -12.23
CA LYS A 50 -16.90 4.59 -13.27
C LYS A 50 -18.26 5.12 -13.70
N GLN A 51 -19.12 5.53 -12.76
CA GLN A 51 -20.42 6.14 -13.08
C GLN A 51 -20.27 7.44 -13.90
N ILE A 52 -19.29 8.28 -13.56
CA ILE A 52 -18.99 9.50 -14.31
C ILE A 52 -18.54 9.16 -15.73
N GLN A 53 -17.71 8.14 -15.90
CA GLN A 53 -17.26 7.69 -17.23
C GLN A 53 -18.41 7.14 -18.09
N GLU A 54 -19.31 6.37 -17.50
CA GLU A 54 -20.40 5.71 -18.22
C GLU A 54 -21.60 6.62 -18.50
N LYS A 55 -21.96 7.48 -17.54
CA LYS A 55 -23.17 8.29 -17.56
C LYS A 55 -22.92 9.78 -17.78
N GLY A 56 -21.68 10.19 -17.84
CA GLY A 56 -21.28 11.58 -17.88
C GLY A 56 -21.23 12.24 -16.49
N ALA A 57 -20.48 13.34 -16.41
CA ALA A 57 -20.36 14.13 -15.20
C ALA A 57 -21.65 14.91 -14.93
N ASN A 58 -22.19 14.79 -13.72
CA ASN A 58 -23.26 15.65 -13.23
C ASN A 58 -22.87 16.25 -11.87
N PRO A 59 -23.50 17.36 -11.44
CA PRO A 59 -23.09 18.06 -10.22
C PRO A 59 -23.12 17.18 -8.97
N LYS A 60 -24.07 16.26 -8.87
CA LYS A 60 -24.21 15.37 -7.72
C LYS A 60 -23.06 14.35 -7.65
N LEU A 61 -22.72 13.72 -8.77
CA LEU A 61 -21.62 12.75 -8.84
C LEU A 61 -20.27 13.43 -8.63
N LEU A 62 -20.05 14.62 -9.19
CA LEU A 62 -18.84 15.41 -9.00
C LEU A 62 -18.65 15.83 -7.54
N ALA A 63 -19.73 16.28 -6.88
CA ALA A 63 -19.69 16.64 -5.46
C ALA A 63 -19.35 15.44 -4.57
N GLU A 64 -19.90 14.27 -4.87
CA GLU A 64 -19.60 13.04 -4.13
C GLU A 64 -18.16 12.56 -4.38
N GLU A 65 -17.69 12.62 -5.62
CA GLU A 65 -16.29 12.32 -5.96
C GLU A 65 -15.33 13.22 -5.17
N CYS A 66 -15.59 14.53 -5.14
CA CYS A 66 -14.82 15.49 -4.37
C CYS A 66 -14.78 15.14 -2.88
N ARG A 67 -15.92 14.85 -2.29
CA ARG A 67 -16.05 14.53 -0.87
C ARG A 67 -15.23 13.28 -0.51
N ILE A 68 -15.33 12.25 -1.34
CA ILE A 68 -14.59 11.00 -1.11
C ILE A 68 -13.09 11.21 -1.35
N ALA A 69 -12.69 11.90 -2.41
CA ALA A 69 -11.29 12.19 -2.71
C ALA A 69 -10.60 12.98 -1.60
N ARG A 70 -11.29 13.94 -0.97
CA ARG A 70 -10.76 14.70 0.18
C ARG A 70 -10.51 13.82 1.41
N GLN A 71 -11.31 12.79 1.60
CA GLN A 71 -11.11 11.84 2.70
C GLN A 71 -10.04 10.79 2.35
N LEU A 72 -10.02 10.35 1.12
CA LEU A 72 -9.14 9.28 0.65
C LEU A 72 -7.69 9.72 0.51
N GLY A 73 -7.45 10.92 -0.02
CA GLY A 73 -6.10 11.44 -0.27
C GLY A 73 -5.15 11.35 0.92
N PRO A 74 -5.46 11.98 2.07
CA PRO A 74 -4.61 11.92 3.25
C PRO A 74 -4.40 10.49 3.78
N ARG A 75 -5.40 9.64 3.72
CA ARG A 75 -5.31 8.24 4.16
C ARG A 75 -4.37 7.43 3.29
N LEU A 76 -4.42 7.62 1.97
CA LEU A 76 -3.49 6.98 1.02
C LEU A 76 -2.07 7.49 1.21
N GLU A 77 -1.87 8.78 1.45
CA GLU A 77 -0.55 9.35 1.76
C GLU A 77 0.07 8.70 3.00
N ASP A 78 -0.68 8.60 4.08
CA ASP A 78 -0.22 7.98 5.33
C ASP A 78 0.09 6.49 5.15
N GLN A 79 -0.77 5.75 4.44
CA GLN A 79 -0.55 4.34 4.14
C GLN A 79 0.70 4.13 3.28
N LEU A 80 0.87 4.92 2.23
CA LEU A 80 2.04 4.85 1.34
C LEU A 80 3.34 5.14 2.10
N ALA A 81 3.35 6.18 2.93
CA ALA A 81 4.50 6.51 3.76
C ALA A 81 4.87 5.35 4.69
N ALA A 82 3.88 4.75 5.36
CA ALA A 82 4.08 3.62 6.25
C ALA A 82 4.58 2.37 5.51
N MET A 83 4.05 2.06 4.33
CA MET A 83 4.50 0.94 3.49
C MET A 83 5.95 1.12 3.04
N LYS A 84 6.33 2.31 2.62
CA LYS A 84 7.70 2.63 2.21
C LYS A 84 8.69 2.58 3.37
N GLN A 85 8.27 3.04 4.56
CA GLN A 85 9.09 3.00 5.77
C GLN A 85 9.27 1.59 6.33
N SER A 86 8.34 0.68 6.10
CA SER A 86 8.43 -0.70 6.58
C SER A 86 9.62 -1.46 6.02
N GLY A 87 10.15 -1.05 4.87
CA GLY A 87 11.23 -1.74 4.18
C GLY A 87 10.80 -3.03 3.47
N CYS A 88 9.54 -3.41 3.54
CA CYS A 88 9.00 -4.63 2.93
C CYS A 88 9.06 -4.64 1.40
N VAL A 89 9.16 -3.48 0.76
CA VAL A 89 9.41 -3.36 -0.69
C VAL A 89 10.73 -4.01 -1.10
N LYS A 90 11.70 -4.06 -0.17
CA LYS A 90 13.03 -4.68 -0.38
C LYS A 90 13.07 -6.16 0.00
N ASP A 91 11.96 -6.74 0.46
CA ASP A 91 11.89 -8.16 0.81
C ASP A 91 12.13 -9.02 -0.45
N PRO A 92 13.06 -10.01 -0.40
CA PRO A 92 13.39 -10.82 -1.57
C PRO A 92 12.25 -11.66 -2.12
N GLN A 93 11.26 -12.02 -1.28
CA GLN A 93 10.14 -12.88 -1.66
C GLN A 93 8.87 -12.09 -1.96
N MET A 94 8.56 -11.09 -1.14
CA MET A 94 7.31 -10.32 -1.20
C MET A 94 7.46 -8.93 -1.82
N GLY A 95 8.69 -8.44 -1.97
CA GLY A 95 8.95 -7.05 -2.40
C GLY A 95 8.31 -6.70 -3.74
N TYR A 96 8.30 -7.60 -4.68
CA TYR A 96 7.65 -7.45 -5.97
C TYR A 96 6.13 -7.22 -5.84
N MET A 97 5.46 -8.04 -5.04
CA MET A 97 4.01 -7.90 -4.79
C MET A 97 3.69 -6.61 -4.04
N ILE A 98 4.51 -6.27 -3.04
CA ILE A 98 4.35 -5.04 -2.26
C ILE A 98 4.59 -3.81 -3.14
N ALA A 99 5.57 -3.85 -4.04
CA ALA A 99 5.80 -2.78 -5.00
C ALA A 99 4.60 -2.54 -5.93
N ASP A 100 3.89 -3.59 -6.33
CA ASP A 100 2.66 -3.47 -7.12
C ASP A 100 1.51 -2.85 -6.31
N ILE A 101 1.36 -3.23 -5.04
CA ILE A 101 0.38 -2.62 -4.14
C ILE A 101 0.69 -1.13 -3.95
N VAL A 102 1.94 -0.77 -3.71
CA VAL A 102 2.39 0.62 -3.56
C VAL A 102 2.07 1.42 -4.83
N ARG A 103 2.35 0.87 -6.00
CA ARG A 103 2.07 1.52 -7.29
C ARG A 103 0.57 1.77 -7.48
N GLY A 104 -0.27 0.76 -7.18
CA GLY A 104 -1.72 0.92 -7.24
C GLY A 104 -2.24 2.02 -6.32
N HIS A 105 -1.71 2.13 -5.11
CA HIS A 105 -2.05 3.21 -4.17
C HIS A 105 -1.55 4.58 -4.64
N GLU A 106 -0.38 4.65 -5.27
CA GLU A 106 0.14 5.89 -5.86
C GLU A 106 -0.76 6.37 -7.01
N ASP A 107 -1.24 5.47 -7.85
CA ASP A 107 -2.17 5.79 -8.93
C ASP A 107 -3.52 6.30 -8.37
N ASP A 108 -4.08 5.63 -7.36
CA ASP A 108 -5.31 6.08 -6.70
C ASP A 108 -5.13 7.44 -6.03
N LEU A 109 -3.98 7.68 -5.39
CA LEU A 109 -3.65 8.98 -4.80
C LEU A 109 -3.56 10.08 -5.86
N ALA A 110 -2.91 9.82 -6.98
CA ALA A 110 -2.82 10.78 -8.08
C ALA A 110 -4.20 11.15 -8.62
N LEU A 111 -5.10 10.17 -8.77
CA LEU A 111 -6.49 10.41 -9.17
C LEU A 111 -7.27 11.22 -8.14
N ALA A 112 -7.12 10.91 -6.86
CA ALA A 112 -7.76 11.67 -5.78
C ALA A 112 -7.29 13.13 -5.73
N ARG A 113 -6.00 13.37 -5.89
CA ARG A 113 -5.42 14.73 -5.96
C ARG A 113 -5.91 15.49 -7.18
N LYS A 114 -6.01 14.83 -8.33
CA LYS A 114 -6.56 15.44 -9.54
C LYS A 114 -8.03 15.83 -9.35
N ALA A 115 -8.84 14.98 -8.71
CA ALA A 115 -10.23 15.29 -8.41
C ALA A 115 -10.35 16.51 -7.48
N THR A 116 -9.57 16.57 -6.40
CA THR A 116 -9.62 17.68 -5.43
C THR A 116 -9.06 18.99 -5.98
N SER A 117 -8.27 18.97 -7.04
CA SER A 117 -7.73 20.17 -7.69
C SER A 117 -8.72 20.87 -8.63
N ARG A 118 -9.82 20.19 -8.99
CA ARG A 118 -10.84 20.76 -9.88
C ARG A 118 -11.59 21.93 -9.22
N SER A 119 -12.07 22.87 -10.03
CA SER A 119 -12.83 24.04 -9.57
C SER A 119 -14.10 23.65 -8.80
N GLU A 120 -14.75 22.57 -9.19
CA GLU A 120 -15.97 22.05 -8.56
C GLU A 120 -15.71 21.51 -7.13
N CYS A 121 -14.45 21.22 -6.79
CA CYS A 121 -14.02 20.75 -5.47
C CYS A 121 -13.57 21.86 -4.51
N ARG A 122 -13.48 23.09 -4.97
CA ARG A 122 -12.98 24.24 -4.18
C ARG A 122 -14.02 24.92 -3.33
#